data_6e78f3b1cd137cf826b2121cded84632
#
_entry.id   6e78f3b1cd137cf826b2121cded84632
#
_cell.length_a   1.000
_cell.length_b   1.000
_cell.length_c   1.000
_cell.angle_alpha   90.00
_cell.angle_beta   90.00
_cell.angle_gamma   90.00
#
_symmetry.space_group_name_H-M   'P 1'
#
loop_
_entity.id
_entity.type
_entity.pdbx_description
1 polymer ?
#
loop_
_entity_poly.entity_id
_entity_poly.type
_entity_poly.pdbx_seq_one_letter_code
_entity_poly.pdbx_strand_id
1 'polypeptide(L)'
;MTAQSETILEVVAAKICRGDTFLLCQRAATKSRPLMWEFVGGKVEPGETLEQALRRECREELGVSLIVHEPLIDVTHVYPDITIHLTLFRAETDDEPQKL
;
A
#
# COMPACT_ATOMS: atom_id res chain seq x y z
N MET A 1 18.54 0.67 29.84
CA MET A 1 17.30 0.50 29.44
C MET A 1 17.19 -0.43 28.35
N THR A 2 16.24 -1.02 28.37
CA THR A 2 16.01 -1.88 27.33
C THR A 2 15.72 -1.13 26.12
N ALA A 3 16.38 -1.40 25.15
CA ALA A 3 16.02 -0.86 23.91
C ALA A 3 14.60 -1.24 23.68
N GLN A 4 13.84 -0.29 23.43
CA GLN A 4 12.55 -0.57 22.97
C GLN A 4 12.71 -1.33 21.73
N SER A 5 12.19 -2.49 21.76
CA SER A 5 12.07 -3.22 20.55
C SER A 5 11.01 -2.53 19.76
N GLU A 6 11.40 -1.63 18.94
CA GLU A 6 10.42 -0.95 18.13
C GLU A 6 10.03 -1.79 16.97
N THR A 7 8.78 -2.13 16.93
CA THR A 7 8.25 -2.82 15.76
C THR A 7 7.94 -1.78 14.70
N ILE A 8 8.59 -1.93 13.56
CA ILE A 8 8.32 -1.07 12.41
C ILE A 8 7.56 -1.89 11.40
N LEU A 9 6.37 -1.44 11.07
CA LEU A 9 5.54 -2.07 10.06
C LEU A 9 5.77 -1.37 8.74
N GLU A 10 6.31 -2.11 7.77
CA GLU A 10 6.51 -1.57 6.42
C GLU A 10 5.25 -1.77 5.62
N VAL A 11 4.74 -0.68 5.06
CA VAL A 11 3.52 -0.68 4.27
C VAL A 11 3.79 0.01 2.95
N VAL A 12 3.24 -0.52 1.87
CA VAL A 12 3.36 0.08 0.55
C VAL A 12 1.97 0.38 0.02
N ALA A 13 1.89 1.40 -0.82
CA ALA A 13 0.64 1.74 -1.48
C ALA A 13 0.96 2.23 -2.89
N ALA A 14 -0.02 2.10 -3.78
CA ALA A 14 0.13 2.50 -5.17
C ALA A 14 -0.89 3.57 -5.52
N LYS A 15 -0.40 4.65 -6.10
CA LYS A 15 -1.25 5.59 -6.81
C LYS A 15 -1.26 5.12 -8.26
N ILE A 16 -2.30 4.38 -8.61
CA ILE A 16 -2.42 3.78 -9.94
C ILE A 16 -3.05 4.82 -10.86
N CYS A 17 -2.25 5.37 -11.74
CA CYS A 17 -2.66 6.47 -12.59
C CYS A 17 -3.14 5.97 -13.95
N ARG A 18 -4.18 6.63 -14.47
CA ARG A 18 -4.64 6.39 -15.83
C ARG A 18 -5.04 7.74 -16.39
N GLY A 19 -4.17 8.33 -17.22
CA GLY A 19 -4.39 9.68 -17.70
C GLY A 19 -4.42 10.67 -16.54
N ASP A 20 -5.49 11.41 -16.42
CA ASP A 20 -5.64 12.43 -15.37
C ASP A 20 -6.28 11.89 -14.11
N THR A 21 -6.59 10.59 -14.08
CA THR A 21 -7.28 10.00 -12.93
C THR A 21 -6.39 8.99 -12.23
N PHE A 22 -6.77 8.62 -11.03
CA PHE A 22 -6.10 7.56 -10.29
C PHE A 22 -7.14 6.78 -9.49
N LEU A 23 -6.75 5.56 -9.12
CA LEU A 23 -7.66 4.63 -8.47
C LEU A 23 -7.58 4.74 -6.96
N LEU A 24 -8.74 4.83 -6.34
CA LEU A 24 -8.88 4.68 -4.89
C LEU A 24 -9.83 3.52 -4.63
N CYS A 25 -9.58 2.81 -3.54
CA CYS A 25 -10.45 1.73 -3.10
C CYS A 25 -11.07 2.09 -1.76
N GLN A 26 -12.32 1.70 -1.57
CA GLN A 26 -12.99 1.93 -0.31
C GLN A 26 -12.66 0.80 0.66
N ARG A 27 -12.34 1.17 1.90
CA ARG A 27 -12.09 0.16 2.93
C ARG A 27 -13.37 -0.59 3.25
N ALA A 28 -13.22 -1.86 3.61
CA ALA A 28 -14.36 -2.66 4.00
C ALA A 28 -14.98 -2.12 5.27
N ALA A 29 -16.30 -2.29 5.41
CA ALA A 29 -17.04 -1.80 6.58
C ALA A 29 -16.58 -2.43 7.88
N THR A 30 -15.93 -3.60 7.82
CA THR A 30 -15.46 -4.32 9.01
C THR A 30 -14.09 -3.90 9.48
N LYS A 31 -13.38 -3.06 8.73
CA LYS A 31 -12.04 -2.61 9.10
C LYS A 31 -12.11 -1.33 9.92
N SER A 32 -10.97 -0.97 10.55
CA SER A 32 -10.88 0.32 11.20
C SER A 32 -11.03 1.42 10.14
N ARG A 33 -11.64 2.53 10.51
CA ARG A 33 -11.99 3.61 9.59
C ARG A 33 -12.76 3.07 8.40
N PRO A 34 -13.90 2.39 8.64
CA PRO A 34 -14.61 1.74 7.57
C PRO A 34 -15.12 2.72 6.54
N LEU A 35 -15.20 2.26 5.30
CA LEU A 35 -15.75 3.00 4.16
C LEU A 35 -14.96 4.24 3.76
N MET A 36 -13.77 4.45 4.33
CA MET A 36 -12.88 5.53 3.87
C MET A 36 -12.20 5.09 2.59
N TRP A 37 -11.92 6.05 1.72
CA TRP A 37 -11.20 5.76 0.48
C TRP A 37 -9.71 5.78 0.71
N GLU A 38 -8.98 4.90 0.06
CA GLU A 38 -7.54 4.78 0.23
C GLU A 38 -6.88 4.25 -1.03
N PHE A 39 -5.57 4.45 -1.12
CA PHE A 39 -4.81 3.83 -2.18
C PHE A 39 -4.67 2.34 -1.91
N VAL A 40 -4.53 1.56 -2.98
CA VAL A 40 -4.36 0.11 -2.86
C VAL A 40 -2.98 -0.20 -2.37
N GLY A 41 -2.87 -1.14 -1.44
CA GLY A 41 -1.59 -1.57 -0.93
C GLY A 41 -1.74 -2.45 0.28
N GLY A 42 -0.65 -2.65 1.00
CA GLY A 42 -0.66 -3.47 2.19
C GLY A 42 0.72 -3.62 2.78
N LYS A 43 0.85 -4.62 3.65
CA LYS A 43 2.08 -4.86 4.39
C LYS A 43 3.12 -5.55 3.52
N VAL A 44 4.38 -5.18 3.74
CA VAL A 44 5.51 -5.87 3.13
C VAL A 44 5.81 -7.11 3.97
N GLU A 45 5.89 -8.26 3.31
CA GLU A 45 6.17 -9.52 4.00
C GLU A 45 7.67 -9.78 4.05
N PRO A 46 8.12 -10.63 4.99
CA PRO A 46 9.55 -10.92 5.10
C PRO A 46 10.10 -11.43 3.77
N GLY A 47 11.24 -10.89 3.39
CA GLY A 47 11.91 -11.30 2.16
C GLY A 47 11.45 -10.59 0.91
N GLU A 48 10.40 -9.77 1.00
CA GLU A 48 9.93 -9.01 -0.16
C GLU A 48 10.61 -7.66 -0.23
N THR A 49 10.87 -7.19 -1.46
CA THR A 49 11.16 -5.77 -1.66
C THR A 49 9.85 -5.01 -1.61
N LEU A 50 9.95 -3.69 -1.49
CA LEU A 50 8.75 -2.84 -1.49
C LEU A 50 7.96 -3.03 -2.78
N GLU A 51 8.65 -3.09 -3.90
CA GLU A 51 8.00 -3.25 -5.19
C GLU A 51 7.32 -4.61 -5.31
N GLN A 52 7.97 -5.67 -4.83
CA GLN A 52 7.37 -7.01 -4.86
C GLN A 52 6.10 -7.06 -4.03
N ALA A 53 6.13 -6.45 -2.85
CA ALA A 53 4.96 -6.40 -1.99
C ALA A 53 3.82 -5.66 -2.67
N LEU A 54 4.12 -4.55 -3.30
CA LEU A 54 3.10 -3.75 -3.96
C LEU A 54 2.46 -4.52 -5.11
N ARG A 55 3.27 -5.20 -5.92
CA ARG A 55 2.75 -6.00 -7.03
C ARG A 55 1.87 -7.13 -6.53
N ARG A 56 2.29 -7.79 -5.44
CA ARG A 56 1.51 -8.87 -4.86
C ARG A 56 0.18 -8.36 -4.32
N GLU A 57 0.18 -7.26 -3.58
CA GLU A 57 -1.04 -6.71 -3.01
C GLU A 57 -2.03 -6.29 -4.09
N CYS A 58 -1.55 -5.67 -5.14
CA CYS A 58 -2.46 -5.24 -6.21
C CYS A 58 -3.01 -6.41 -7.00
N ARG A 59 -2.21 -7.47 -7.16
CA ARG A 59 -2.72 -8.68 -7.79
C ARG A 59 -3.79 -9.33 -6.93
N GLU A 60 -3.57 -9.39 -5.62
CA GLU A 60 -4.54 -10.01 -4.70
C GLU A 60 -5.82 -9.22 -4.60
N GLU A 61 -5.71 -7.90 -4.53
CA GLU A 61 -6.88 -7.06 -4.28
C GLU A 61 -7.64 -6.67 -5.53
N LEU A 62 -6.94 -6.48 -6.65
CA LEU A 62 -7.55 -5.97 -7.87
C LEU A 62 -7.41 -6.89 -9.06
N GLY A 63 -6.57 -7.91 -8.96
CA GLY A 63 -6.33 -8.80 -10.08
C GLY A 63 -5.56 -8.17 -11.21
N VAL A 64 -4.75 -7.15 -10.93
CA VAL A 64 -4.01 -6.44 -11.97
C VAL A 64 -2.51 -6.64 -11.83
N SER A 65 -1.81 -6.53 -12.96
CA SER A 65 -0.36 -6.46 -13.00
C SER A 65 0.05 -5.00 -13.07
N LEU A 66 0.97 -4.61 -12.19
CA LEU A 66 1.39 -3.22 -12.09
C LEU A 66 2.71 -2.97 -12.78
N ILE A 67 2.83 -1.78 -13.33
CA ILE A 67 4.11 -1.19 -13.68
C ILE A 67 4.41 -0.18 -12.57
N VAL A 68 5.43 -0.47 -11.76
CA VAL A 68 5.76 0.36 -10.60
C VAL A 68 6.82 1.38 -11.02
N HIS A 69 6.53 2.63 -10.77
CA HIS A 69 7.45 3.72 -11.07
C HIS A 69 8.13 4.20 -9.79
N GLU A 70 8.38 5.48 -9.68
CA GLU A 70 9.13 6.03 -8.56
C GLU A 70 8.26 6.20 -7.32
N PRO A 71 8.87 6.17 -6.14
CA PRO A 71 8.13 6.53 -4.92
C PRO A 71 7.81 8.02 -4.93
N LEU A 72 6.62 8.35 -4.48
CA LEU A 72 6.15 9.72 -4.44
C LEU A 72 6.30 10.31 -3.05
N ILE A 73 5.94 9.54 -2.04
CA ILE A 73 5.92 9.98 -0.65
C ILE A 73 6.38 8.85 0.24
N ASP A 74 7.09 9.21 1.28
CA ASP A 74 7.58 8.30 2.29
C ASP A 74 7.22 8.92 3.63
N VAL A 75 6.37 8.28 4.39
CA VAL A 75 5.85 8.82 5.65
C VAL A 75 6.06 7.83 6.77
N THR A 76 6.58 8.33 7.88
CA THR A 76 6.70 7.52 9.10
C THR A 76 5.76 8.07 10.13
N HIS A 77 4.94 7.20 10.70
CA HIS A 77 4.01 7.57 11.75
C HIS A 77 4.25 6.71 12.97
N VAL A 78 4.50 7.35 14.10
CA VAL A 78 4.82 6.66 15.33
C VAL A 78 3.60 6.62 16.24
N TYR A 79 3.14 5.39 16.52
CA TYR A 79 2.10 5.16 17.51
C TYR A 79 2.76 4.63 18.78
N PRO A 80 2.08 4.65 19.92
CA PRO A 80 2.70 4.16 21.16
C PRO A 80 3.19 2.72 21.10
N ASP A 81 2.52 1.88 20.34
CA ASP A 81 2.83 0.45 20.28
C ASP A 81 3.47 0.01 18.98
N ILE A 82 3.49 0.88 17.96
CA ILE A 82 4.03 0.48 16.65
C ILE A 82 4.39 1.71 15.84
N THR A 83 5.40 1.57 15.02
CA THR A 83 5.76 2.61 14.04
C THR A 83 5.41 2.09 12.66
N ILE A 84 4.70 2.89 11.88
CA ILE A 84 4.33 2.53 10.52
C ILE A 84 5.12 3.39 9.56
N HIS A 85 5.80 2.71 8.64
CA HIS A 85 6.52 3.37 7.55
C HIS A 85 5.79 3.05 6.25
N LEU A 86 5.24 4.08 5.63
CA LEU A 86 4.44 3.95 4.41
C LEU A 86 5.18 4.56 3.25
N THR A 87 5.31 3.82 2.17
CA THR A 87 5.85 4.33 0.92
C THR A 87 4.76 4.27 -0.15
N LEU A 88 4.46 5.41 -0.75
CA LEU A 88 3.47 5.51 -1.83
C LEU A 88 4.22 5.61 -3.15
N PHE A 89 3.92 4.71 -4.07
CA PHE A 89 4.53 4.67 -5.39
C PHE A 89 3.57 5.14 -6.46
N ARG A 90 4.11 5.83 -7.46
CA ARG A 90 3.37 6.03 -8.69
C ARG A 90 3.40 4.74 -9.48
N ALA A 91 2.27 4.33 -10.02
CA ALA A 91 2.16 3.08 -10.75
C ALA A 91 1.14 3.20 -11.87
N GLU A 92 1.20 2.26 -12.81
CA GLU A 92 0.26 2.19 -13.93
C GLU A 92 -0.11 0.75 -14.17
N THR A 93 -1.27 0.54 -14.78
CA THR A 93 -1.67 -0.78 -15.23
C THR A 93 -2.49 -0.65 -16.50
N ASP A 94 -2.33 -1.64 -17.39
CA ASP A 94 -3.18 -1.74 -18.57
C ASP A 94 -4.39 -2.64 -18.31
N ASP A 95 -4.40 -3.29 -17.15
CA ASP A 95 -5.48 -4.22 -16.82
C ASP A 95 -6.67 -3.45 -16.25
N GLU A 96 -7.86 -4.06 -16.39
CA GLU A 96 -9.03 -3.52 -15.73
C GLU A 96 -9.07 -4.01 -14.29
N PRO A 97 -9.12 -3.12 -13.31
CA PRO A 97 -9.16 -3.53 -11.92
C PRO A 97 -10.44 -4.32 -11.63
N GLN A 98 -10.28 -5.39 -10.89
CA GLN A 98 -11.39 -6.21 -10.45
C GLN A 98 -11.49 -6.11 -8.95
N LYS A 99 -12.69 -5.86 -8.47
CA LYS A 99 -12.90 -5.86 -7.04
C LYS A 99 -13.17 -7.29 -6.62
N LEU A 100 -12.30 -7.79 -5.80
CA LEU A 100 -12.43 -9.15 -5.30
C LEU A 100 -13.23 -9.20 -4.01
#